data_40519ec050fd1bec9bcfeb91e07c9ee9
#
_entry.id   40519ec050fd1bec9bcfeb91e07c9ee9
#
_cell.length_a   1.000
_cell.length_b   1.000
_cell.length_c   1.000
_cell.angle_alpha   90.00
_cell.angle_beta   90.00
_cell.angle_gamma   90.00
#
_symmetry.space_group_name_H-M   'P 1'
#
loop_
_entity.id
_entity.type
_entity.pdbx_description
1 polymer ?
#
loop_
_entity_poly.entity_id
_entity_poly.type
_entity_poly.pdbx_seq_one_letter_code
_entity_poly.pdbx_strand_id
1 'polypeptide(L)'
;RTTNLSVAGKTVVVAGYGWCGKGVAMRAKGLGANVIVTEIDPIKGIEAVFDGFRVMPMQEAAKYGDFFVTVTGCKDVITKEHFAVMKDGAILSNAGHFDVEINIKHLEELTVEPSYEVRKNIRTFTMSNGRKINLLGEGRLVNLACGDGHPVEVMDLSFAMQFLAMKYLWEH
;
A
#
# COMPACT_ATOMS: atom_id res chain seq x y z
N ARG A 1 3.66 -12.80 -2.96
CA ARG A 1 3.10 -13.73 -3.94
C ARG A 1 3.29 -13.20 -5.37
N THR A 2 2.77 -12.04 -5.70
CA THR A 2 2.83 -11.45 -7.06
C THR A 2 4.25 -11.17 -7.54
N THR A 3 5.10 -10.65 -6.69
CA THR A 3 6.48 -10.26 -7.03
C THR A 3 7.48 -11.40 -6.92
N ASN A 4 7.18 -12.43 -6.15
CA ASN A 4 8.09 -13.51 -5.77
C ASN A 4 9.35 -13.01 -5.03
N LEU A 5 9.25 -11.88 -4.33
CA LEU A 5 10.34 -11.29 -3.55
C LEU A 5 10.13 -11.56 -2.05
N SER A 6 11.24 -11.73 -1.33
CA SER A 6 11.21 -11.74 0.14
C SER A 6 10.97 -10.34 0.68
N VAL A 7 10.15 -10.25 1.71
CA VAL A 7 9.91 -9.00 2.47
C VAL A 7 10.96 -8.81 3.57
N ALA A 8 11.57 -9.91 4.04
CA ALA A 8 12.60 -9.88 5.08
C ALA A 8 13.81 -9.02 4.65
N GLY A 9 14.22 -8.13 5.53
CA GLY A 9 15.32 -7.19 5.32
C GLY A 9 15.00 -5.99 4.42
N LYS A 10 13.81 -5.95 3.81
CA LYS A 10 13.33 -4.83 2.98
C LYS A 10 12.67 -3.76 3.82
N THR A 11 12.66 -2.54 3.31
CA THR A 11 11.93 -1.44 3.92
C THR A 11 10.52 -1.37 3.32
N VAL A 12 9.51 -1.56 4.18
CA VAL A 12 8.09 -1.43 3.82
C VAL A 12 7.56 -0.12 4.38
N VAL A 13 7.13 0.77 3.50
CA VAL A 13 6.45 2.02 3.85
C VAL A 13 4.95 1.78 3.84
N VAL A 14 4.30 1.98 4.98
CA VAL A 14 2.84 1.88 5.13
C VAL A 14 2.29 3.30 5.26
N ALA A 15 1.53 3.73 4.27
CA ALA A 15 0.89 5.04 4.27
C ALA A 15 -0.50 4.94 4.88
N GLY A 16 -0.64 5.45 6.11
CA GLY A 16 -1.82 5.38 6.95
C GLY A 16 -1.65 4.39 8.12
N TYR A 17 -2.17 4.77 9.30
CA TYR A 17 -2.11 3.95 10.52
C TYR A 17 -3.47 3.76 11.18
N GLY A 18 -4.53 3.64 10.36
CA GLY A 18 -5.83 3.13 10.77
C GLY A 18 -5.78 1.61 11.00
N TRP A 19 -6.93 0.98 11.16
CA TRP A 19 -7.01 -0.48 11.40
C TRP A 19 -6.30 -1.32 10.34
N CYS A 20 -6.48 -0.96 9.06
CA CYS A 20 -5.79 -1.62 7.96
C CYS A 20 -4.28 -1.40 8.02
N GLY A 21 -3.84 -0.16 8.23
CA GLY A 21 -2.42 0.19 8.33
C GLY A 21 -1.70 -0.51 9.48
N LYS A 22 -2.33 -0.58 10.66
CA LYS A 22 -1.83 -1.35 11.82
C LYS A 22 -1.62 -2.81 11.45
N GLY A 23 -2.62 -3.44 10.83
CA GLY A 23 -2.54 -4.83 10.41
C GLY A 23 -1.43 -5.09 9.41
N VAL A 24 -1.30 -4.24 8.39
CA VAL A 24 -0.24 -4.34 7.37
C VAL A 24 1.15 -4.15 7.99
N ALA A 25 1.33 -3.11 8.83
CA ALA A 25 2.60 -2.82 9.48
C ALA A 25 3.06 -3.96 10.38
N MET A 26 2.17 -4.49 11.23
CA MET A 26 2.47 -5.61 12.11
C MET A 26 2.82 -6.89 11.33
N ARG A 27 2.10 -7.19 10.25
CA ARG A 27 2.39 -8.36 9.40
C ARG A 27 3.72 -8.21 8.67
N ALA A 28 4.01 -7.04 8.12
CA ALA A 28 5.29 -6.77 7.47
C ALA A 28 6.47 -6.92 8.46
N LYS A 29 6.33 -6.36 9.69
CA LYS A 29 7.31 -6.54 10.78
C LYS A 29 7.50 -8.01 11.14
N GLY A 30 6.40 -8.77 11.27
CA GLY A 30 6.43 -10.21 11.55
C GLY A 30 7.11 -11.03 10.44
N LEU A 31 7.12 -10.56 9.20
CA LEU A 31 7.85 -11.14 8.07
C LEU A 31 9.31 -10.68 7.99
N GLY A 32 9.80 -9.90 8.96
CA GLY A 32 11.18 -9.44 9.03
C GLY A 32 11.48 -8.17 8.23
N ALA A 33 10.46 -7.40 7.87
CA ALA A 33 10.65 -6.09 7.21
C ALA A 33 11.07 -4.99 8.21
N ASN A 34 11.79 -4.00 7.70
CA ASN A 34 11.96 -2.70 8.34
C ASN A 34 10.75 -1.83 7.98
N VAL A 35 9.86 -1.58 8.94
CA VAL A 35 8.62 -0.86 8.66
C VAL A 35 8.76 0.62 8.98
N ILE A 36 8.33 1.46 8.04
CA ILE A 36 8.14 2.90 8.20
C ILE A 36 6.66 3.19 8.02
N VAL A 37 6.09 3.95 8.95
CA VAL A 37 4.71 4.43 8.86
C VAL A 37 4.71 5.91 8.48
N THR A 38 3.82 6.30 7.57
CA THR A 38 3.53 7.71 7.29
C THR A 38 2.08 8.00 7.68
N GLU A 39 1.87 9.02 8.50
CA GLU A 39 0.55 9.37 9.02
C GLU A 39 0.45 10.88 9.20
N ILE A 40 -0.73 11.44 8.93
CA ILE A 40 -1.03 12.87 9.10
C ILE A 40 -1.72 13.16 10.45
N ASP A 41 -2.41 12.18 11.02
CA ASP A 41 -3.00 12.27 12.34
C ASP A 41 -1.91 12.06 13.40
N PRO A 42 -1.59 13.09 14.22
CA PRO A 42 -0.51 12.99 15.20
C PRO A 42 -0.78 11.93 16.27
N ILE A 43 -2.04 11.64 16.62
CA ILE A 43 -2.39 10.62 17.61
C ILE A 43 -2.06 9.24 17.04
N LYS A 44 -2.45 8.95 15.81
CA LYS A 44 -2.12 7.68 15.14
C LYS A 44 -0.62 7.55 14.88
N GLY A 45 0.05 8.68 14.59
CA GLY A 45 1.51 8.72 14.49
C GLY A 45 2.18 8.32 15.80
N ILE A 46 1.70 8.83 16.94
CA ILE A 46 2.20 8.47 18.29
C ILE A 46 1.90 6.99 18.59
N GLU A 47 0.71 6.49 18.28
CA GLU A 47 0.38 5.07 18.42
C GLU A 47 1.37 4.19 17.64
N ALA A 48 1.70 4.56 16.39
CA ALA A 48 2.67 3.83 15.59
C ALA A 48 4.07 3.80 16.23
N VAL A 49 4.49 4.90 16.86
CA VAL A 49 5.76 4.96 17.61
C VAL A 49 5.73 4.02 18.82
N PHE A 50 4.63 3.99 19.59
CA PHE A 50 4.48 3.07 20.71
C PHE A 50 4.46 1.60 20.29
N ASP A 51 3.92 1.29 19.12
CA ASP A 51 3.95 -0.05 18.53
C ASP A 51 5.35 -0.42 17.96
N GLY A 52 6.33 0.49 18.10
CA GLY A 52 7.73 0.29 17.75
C GLY A 52 8.02 0.44 16.26
N PHE A 53 7.29 1.31 15.57
CA PHE A 53 7.54 1.68 14.18
C PHE A 53 8.26 3.03 14.08
N ARG A 54 9.04 3.20 13.03
CA ARG A 54 9.55 4.51 12.63
C ARG A 54 8.42 5.28 11.95
N VAL A 55 8.24 6.55 12.34
CA VAL A 55 7.24 7.43 11.74
C VAL A 55 7.93 8.63 11.12
N MET A 56 7.58 8.98 9.89
CA MET A 56 8.11 10.14 9.19
C MET A 56 7.19 10.58 8.06
N PRO A 57 7.32 11.81 7.54
CA PRO A 57 6.56 12.26 6.37
C PRO A 57 6.88 11.41 5.12
N MET A 58 5.90 11.30 4.19
CA MET A 58 6.06 10.51 2.98
C MET A 58 7.24 10.97 2.12
N GLN A 59 7.52 12.26 2.04
CA GLN A 59 8.68 12.80 1.30
C GLN A 59 10.02 12.25 1.79
N GLU A 60 10.13 11.97 3.08
CA GLU A 60 11.32 11.36 3.65
C GLU A 60 11.28 9.84 3.47
N ALA A 61 10.16 9.20 3.79
CA ALA A 61 9.97 7.76 3.68
C ALA A 61 10.19 7.23 2.24
N ALA A 62 9.81 8.03 1.23
CA ALA A 62 9.97 7.69 -0.18
C ALA A 62 11.43 7.37 -0.58
N LYS A 63 12.41 7.95 0.11
CA LYS A 63 13.84 7.71 -0.14
C LYS A 63 14.32 6.33 0.36
N TYR A 64 13.62 5.74 1.30
CA TYR A 64 14.04 4.50 1.98
C TYR A 64 13.23 3.27 1.57
N GLY A 65 12.00 3.47 1.08
CA GLY A 65 11.07 2.38 0.77
C GLY A 65 11.54 1.48 -0.37
N ASP A 66 11.44 0.18 -0.17
CA ASP A 66 11.50 -0.83 -1.23
C ASP A 66 10.08 -1.24 -1.66
N PHE A 67 9.15 -1.30 -0.68
CA PHE A 67 7.73 -1.54 -0.89
C PHE A 67 6.92 -0.40 -0.28
N PHE A 68 5.87 0.02 -0.97
CA PHE A 68 4.91 1.02 -0.50
C PHE A 68 3.51 0.42 -0.51
N VAL A 69 2.80 0.55 0.60
CA VAL A 69 1.42 0.08 0.73
C VAL A 69 0.57 1.26 1.22
N THR A 70 -0.31 1.76 0.37
CA THR A 70 -1.25 2.82 0.74
C THR A 70 -2.54 2.23 1.29
N VAL A 71 -3.02 2.76 2.42
CA VAL A 71 -4.18 2.25 3.17
C VAL A 71 -5.00 3.38 3.82
N THR A 72 -4.98 4.57 3.21
CA THR A 72 -5.57 5.77 3.81
C THR A 72 -7.03 6.00 3.41
N GLY A 73 -7.43 5.54 2.23
CA GLY A 73 -8.68 5.92 1.60
C GLY A 73 -8.70 7.35 1.05
N CYS A 74 -7.57 8.07 1.12
CA CYS A 74 -7.44 9.45 0.65
C CYS A 74 -6.85 9.51 -0.75
N LYS A 75 -7.18 10.56 -1.49
CA LYS A 75 -6.63 10.78 -2.82
C LYS A 75 -5.19 11.33 -2.74
N ASP A 76 -4.36 10.99 -3.76
CA ASP A 76 -3.04 11.59 -3.99
C ASP A 76 -2.06 11.45 -2.80
N VAL A 77 -2.03 10.28 -2.18
CA VAL A 77 -1.10 9.97 -1.08
C VAL A 77 0.34 9.84 -1.57
N ILE A 78 0.53 9.24 -2.75
CA ILE A 78 1.82 9.15 -3.42
C ILE A 78 1.73 9.91 -4.75
N THR A 79 2.56 10.95 -4.88
CA THR A 79 2.52 11.91 -5.97
C THR A 79 3.90 12.10 -6.61
N LYS A 80 4.00 13.04 -7.56
CA LYS A 80 5.18 13.32 -8.37
C LYS A 80 6.47 13.50 -7.57
N GLU A 81 6.41 14.29 -6.50
CA GLU A 81 7.57 14.55 -5.64
C GLU A 81 8.09 13.29 -4.94
N HIS A 82 7.21 12.36 -4.62
CA HIS A 82 7.57 11.10 -3.99
C HIS A 82 8.25 10.14 -4.99
N PHE A 83 7.69 10.00 -6.19
CA PHE A 83 8.28 9.18 -7.26
C PHE A 83 9.68 9.65 -7.65
N ALA A 84 9.88 10.97 -7.66
CA ALA A 84 11.17 11.57 -8.05
C ALA A 84 12.34 11.13 -7.16
N VAL A 85 12.10 10.71 -5.92
CA VAL A 85 13.13 10.35 -4.94
C VAL A 85 13.15 8.86 -4.56
N MET A 86 12.19 8.07 -5.05
CA MET A 86 12.13 6.64 -4.79
C MET A 86 13.34 5.89 -5.33
N LYS A 87 13.66 4.77 -4.73
CA LYS A 87 14.73 3.86 -5.19
C LYS A 87 14.40 3.23 -6.53
N ASP A 88 15.45 2.81 -7.24
CA ASP A 88 15.28 1.90 -8.37
C ASP A 88 14.65 0.58 -7.92
N GLY A 89 13.68 0.10 -8.69
CA GLY A 89 12.94 -1.12 -8.40
C GLY A 89 11.88 -0.98 -7.30
N ALA A 90 11.58 0.23 -6.81
CA ALA A 90 10.52 0.45 -5.82
C ALA A 90 9.18 -0.14 -6.28
N ILE A 91 8.45 -0.76 -5.35
CA ILE A 91 7.19 -1.45 -5.62
C ILE A 91 6.07 -0.73 -4.91
N LEU A 92 5.07 -0.30 -5.68
CA LEU A 92 3.88 0.41 -5.20
C LEU A 92 2.68 -0.52 -5.18
N SER A 93 1.92 -0.50 -4.11
CA SER A 93 0.65 -1.22 -3.99
C SER A 93 -0.36 -0.41 -3.22
N ASN A 94 -1.62 -0.53 -3.61
CA ASN A 94 -2.74 0.08 -2.91
C ASN A 94 -3.59 -1.00 -2.24
N ALA A 95 -3.87 -0.85 -0.96
CA ALA A 95 -4.82 -1.66 -0.21
C ALA A 95 -6.00 -0.83 0.31
N GLY A 96 -6.13 0.41 -0.16
CA GLY A 96 -7.34 1.21 -0.02
C GLY A 96 -8.41 0.79 -1.02
N HIS A 97 -9.66 1.20 -0.76
CA HIS A 97 -10.79 0.75 -1.56
C HIS A 97 -10.77 1.23 -3.02
N PHE A 98 -10.35 2.48 -3.24
CA PHE A 98 -10.30 3.10 -4.56
C PHE A 98 -8.86 3.24 -5.06
N ASP A 99 -8.68 3.24 -6.37
CA ASP A 99 -7.40 3.38 -7.09
C ASP A 99 -6.93 4.85 -7.21
N VAL A 100 -7.16 5.64 -6.16
CA VAL A 100 -6.89 7.10 -6.15
C VAL A 100 -5.71 7.50 -5.26
N GLU A 101 -5.22 6.58 -4.42
CA GLU A 101 -4.16 6.88 -3.45
C GLU A 101 -2.79 7.07 -4.11
N ILE A 102 -2.51 6.30 -5.16
CA ILE A 102 -1.30 6.42 -5.97
C ILE A 102 -1.66 7.20 -7.23
N ASN A 103 -1.08 8.38 -7.42
CA ASN A 103 -1.38 9.20 -8.59
C ASN A 103 -0.65 8.66 -9.83
N ILE A 104 -1.33 7.78 -10.57
CA ILE A 104 -0.78 7.12 -11.78
C ILE A 104 -0.48 8.15 -12.88
N LYS A 105 -1.28 9.20 -13.03
CA LYS A 105 -1.04 10.26 -14.02
C LYS A 105 0.30 10.95 -13.77
N HIS A 106 0.60 11.29 -12.51
CA HIS A 106 1.89 11.87 -12.14
C HIS A 106 3.05 10.89 -12.39
N LEU A 107 2.83 9.59 -12.24
CA LEU A 107 3.83 8.57 -12.54
C LEU A 107 4.08 8.48 -14.06
N GLU A 108 3.02 8.49 -14.86
CA GLU A 108 3.09 8.51 -16.33
C GLU A 108 3.80 9.75 -16.87
N GLU A 109 3.54 10.94 -16.29
CA GLU A 109 4.23 12.19 -16.66
C GLU A 109 5.75 12.17 -16.45
N LEU A 110 6.23 11.38 -15.50
CA LEU A 110 7.66 11.23 -15.21
C LEU A 110 8.33 10.12 -16.01
N THR A 111 7.56 9.35 -16.76
CA THR A 111 8.01 8.18 -17.51
C THR A 111 8.49 8.62 -18.91
N VAL A 112 9.64 8.12 -19.33
CA VAL A 112 10.26 8.47 -20.64
C VAL A 112 9.93 7.49 -21.75
N GLU A 113 9.44 6.29 -21.40
CA GLU A 113 9.06 5.22 -22.31
C GLU A 113 7.66 4.71 -21.95
N PRO A 114 6.89 4.15 -22.90
CA PRO A 114 5.62 3.52 -22.56
C PRO A 114 5.79 2.49 -21.46
N SER A 115 4.96 2.56 -20.41
CA SER A 115 4.95 1.56 -19.34
C SER A 115 4.59 0.19 -19.90
N TYR A 116 5.17 -0.87 -19.36
CA TYR A 116 4.94 -2.23 -19.81
C TYR A 116 4.68 -3.19 -18.65
N GLU A 117 3.96 -4.26 -18.93
CA GLU A 117 3.70 -5.32 -17.95
C GLU A 117 4.88 -6.29 -17.97
N VAL A 118 5.72 -6.23 -16.93
CA VAL A 118 6.89 -7.11 -16.78
C VAL A 118 6.49 -8.50 -16.29
N ARG A 119 5.38 -8.60 -15.59
CA ARG A 119 4.76 -9.83 -15.08
C ARG A 119 3.28 -9.56 -14.83
N LYS A 120 2.44 -10.58 -14.84
CA LYS A 120 1.00 -10.45 -14.55
C LYS A 120 0.76 -9.59 -13.31
N ASN A 121 0.00 -8.52 -13.49
CA ASN A 121 -0.34 -7.51 -12.47
C ASN A 121 0.86 -6.68 -11.96
N ILE A 122 1.98 -6.63 -12.67
CA ILE A 122 3.12 -5.76 -12.36
C ILE A 122 3.42 -4.91 -13.58
N ARG A 123 3.11 -3.62 -13.50
CA ARG A 123 3.43 -2.64 -14.53
C ARG A 123 4.67 -1.84 -14.13
N THR A 124 5.63 -1.76 -15.00
CA THR A 124 6.91 -1.06 -14.80
C THR A 124 6.91 0.27 -15.55
N PHE A 125 7.37 1.30 -14.87
CA PHE A 125 7.53 2.67 -15.36
C PHE A 125 9.01 3.03 -15.33
N THR A 126 9.57 3.44 -16.46
CA THR A 126 10.98 3.85 -16.58
C THR A 126 11.07 5.38 -16.47
N MET A 127 11.74 5.85 -15.43
CA MET A 127 11.93 7.26 -15.14
C MET A 127 13.05 7.86 -15.99
N SER A 128 13.08 9.20 -16.13
CA SER A 128 14.08 9.94 -16.93
C SER A 128 15.54 9.67 -16.54
N ASN A 129 15.80 9.26 -15.31
CA ASN A 129 17.13 8.89 -14.79
C ASN A 129 17.44 7.38 -14.88
N GLY A 130 16.64 6.62 -15.63
CA GLY A 130 16.79 5.17 -15.83
C GLY A 130 16.26 4.30 -14.68
N ARG A 131 15.83 4.87 -13.54
CA ARG A 131 15.21 4.11 -12.45
C ARG A 131 13.86 3.55 -12.87
N LYS A 132 13.52 2.39 -12.34
CA LYS A 132 12.25 1.71 -12.58
C LYS A 132 11.39 1.73 -11.33
N ILE A 133 10.11 2.06 -11.49
CA ILE A 133 9.09 1.97 -10.45
C ILE A 133 8.06 0.96 -10.91
N ASN A 134 7.68 0.04 -10.02
CA ASN A 134 6.76 -1.05 -10.30
C ASN A 134 5.44 -0.81 -9.58
N LEU A 135 4.33 -0.83 -10.31
CA LEU A 135 2.98 -0.68 -9.78
C LEU A 135 2.24 -2.01 -9.82
N LEU A 136 1.70 -2.44 -8.69
CA LEU A 136 0.92 -3.66 -8.58
C LEU A 136 -0.56 -3.38 -8.84
N GLY A 137 -1.20 -4.27 -9.60
CA GLY A 137 -2.64 -4.28 -9.83
C GLY A 137 -3.20 -2.98 -10.41
N GLU A 138 -2.36 -2.19 -11.08
CA GLU A 138 -2.73 -0.88 -11.64
C GLU A 138 -3.28 0.11 -10.57
N GLY A 139 -2.75 0.04 -9.35
CA GLY A 139 -3.20 0.86 -8.23
C GLY A 139 -4.54 0.46 -7.62
N ARG A 140 -5.19 -0.59 -8.13
CA ARG A 140 -6.43 -1.14 -7.57
C ARG A 140 -6.15 -1.89 -6.27
N LEU A 141 -7.20 -2.22 -5.54
CA LEU A 141 -7.13 -2.98 -4.28
C LEU A 141 -6.31 -4.27 -4.46
N VAL A 142 -5.08 -4.27 -3.94
CA VAL A 142 -4.05 -5.27 -4.27
C VAL A 142 -4.40 -6.69 -3.85
N ASN A 143 -5.11 -6.87 -2.73
CA ASN A 143 -5.52 -8.20 -2.26
C ASN A 143 -6.56 -8.87 -3.17
N LEU A 144 -7.33 -8.09 -3.92
CA LEU A 144 -8.27 -8.61 -4.92
C LEU A 144 -7.65 -8.68 -6.31
N ALA A 145 -6.90 -7.66 -6.72
CA ALA A 145 -6.28 -7.62 -8.05
C ALA A 145 -5.13 -8.62 -8.21
N CYS A 146 -4.36 -8.83 -7.14
CA CYS A 146 -3.12 -9.61 -7.16
C CYS A 146 -3.13 -10.83 -6.22
N GLY A 147 -4.22 -11.07 -5.50
CA GLY A 147 -4.38 -12.14 -4.53
C GLY A 147 -5.77 -12.77 -4.59
N ASP A 148 -6.07 -13.57 -3.57
CA ASP A 148 -7.32 -14.31 -3.48
C ASP A 148 -8.35 -13.63 -2.56
N GLY A 149 -8.06 -12.40 -2.09
CA GLY A 149 -8.89 -11.68 -1.11
C GLY A 149 -8.70 -12.22 0.31
N HIS A 150 -9.78 -12.14 1.11
CA HIS A 150 -9.78 -12.66 2.48
C HIS A 150 -10.13 -14.16 2.52
N PRO A 151 -9.57 -14.90 3.48
CA PRO A 151 -9.97 -16.28 3.75
C PRO A 151 -11.47 -16.39 4.05
N VAL A 152 -12.07 -17.55 3.75
CA VAL A 152 -13.50 -17.79 3.95
C VAL A 152 -13.91 -17.65 5.42
N GLU A 153 -13.05 -18.02 6.36
CA GLU A 153 -13.30 -17.88 7.80
C GLU A 153 -13.51 -16.44 8.23
N VAL A 154 -12.78 -15.50 7.63
CA VAL A 154 -12.94 -14.05 7.88
C VAL A 154 -14.21 -13.53 7.23
N MET A 155 -14.51 -14.00 6.01
CA MET A 155 -15.71 -13.57 5.28
C MET A 155 -16.99 -14.11 5.88
N ASP A 156 -16.98 -15.34 6.42
CA ASP A 156 -18.12 -15.94 7.12
C ASP A 156 -18.58 -15.05 8.30
N LEU A 157 -17.63 -14.63 9.15
CA LEU A 157 -17.95 -13.71 10.24
C LEU A 157 -18.53 -12.39 9.74
N SER A 158 -17.93 -11.82 8.68
CA SER A 158 -18.40 -10.56 8.09
C SER A 158 -19.83 -10.69 7.54
N PHE A 159 -20.13 -11.77 6.82
CA PHE A 159 -21.46 -12.01 6.27
C PHE A 159 -22.49 -12.30 7.36
N ALA A 160 -22.13 -13.04 8.41
CA ALA A 160 -23.00 -13.27 9.55
C ALA A 160 -23.40 -11.95 10.23
N MET A 161 -22.44 -11.05 10.45
CA MET A 161 -22.71 -9.73 11.03
C MET A 161 -23.59 -8.86 10.12
N GLN A 162 -23.37 -8.88 8.81
CA GLN A 162 -24.20 -8.16 7.84
C GLN A 162 -25.64 -8.69 7.85
N PHE A 163 -25.80 -10.01 7.85
CA PHE A 163 -27.12 -10.65 7.90
C PHE A 163 -27.87 -10.29 9.21
N LEU A 164 -27.21 -10.39 10.36
CA LEU A 164 -27.82 -10.03 11.65
C LEU A 164 -28.18 -8.55 11.72
N ALA A 165 -27.37 -7.65 11.14
CA ALA A 165 -27.70 -6.24 11.06
C ALA A 165 -28.93 -5.98 10.20
N MET A 166 -29.03 -6.61 9.02
CA MET A 166 -30.21 -6.52 8.17
C MET A 166 -31.47 -7.08 8.84
N LYS A 167 -31.34 -8.23 9.52
CA LYS A 167 -32.46 -8.79 10.31
C LYS A 167 -32.93 -7.83 11.39
N TYR A 168 -31.99 -7.26 12.17
CA TYR A 168 -32.31 -6.29 13.20
C TYR A 168 -33.08 -5.08 12.66
N LEU A 169 -32.63 -4.51 11.52
CA LEU A 169 -33.30 -3.38 10.88
C LEU A 169 -34.68 -3.73 10.32
N TRP A 170 -34.88 -4.99 9.94
CA TRP A 170 -36.18 -5.47 9.46
C TRP A 170 -37.20 -5.66 10.58
N GLU A 171 -36.74 -6.07 11.77
CA GLU A 171 -37.59 -6.37 12.93
C GLU A 171 -37.92 -5.11 13.78
N HIS A 172 -37.20 -3.98 13.57
CA HIS A 172 -37.35 -2.73 14.35
C HIS A 172 -37.47 -1.51 13.44
#